data_8f24badce6f29fb4aae319d224a33c3a
#
_entry.id   8f24badce6f29fb4aae319d224a33c3a
#
_cell.length_a   1.000
_cell.length_b   1.000
_cell.length_c   1.000
_cell.angle_alpha   90.00
_cell.angle_beta   90.00
_cell.angle_gamma   90.00
#
_symmetry.space_group_name_H-M   'P 1'
#
loop_
_entity.id
_entity.type
_entity.pdbx_description
1 polymer ?
#
loop_
_entity_poly.entity_id
_entity_poly.type
_entity_poly.pdbx_seq_one_letter_code
_entity_poly.pdbx_strand_id
1 'polypeptide(L)'
;MLIWFVSLYLLVTIGIGIFVSSRVKNTNDYAVAGRNLPLPVVTATVFATWFGAEAIFGVSSTFVKEGLNGVVADPFGSSLCLIIAGIFFSSKLYKLNIITLGDFYRARYNRTIEVLTTIAIVISYLGWVAAQIKALGLIFNLITHQFISEELGMVIGILIVLTFTVFGGMLSVAVLDFIQMIVVIGGLLYIAYAISLLTGGVIPVIESASINHKLDFFPKGNIWTWITFFGTWITMMLGSVPQQDVFQRVTSAKSAKVALYGSILGASIYFIFTFVPMFIAYSATLIDPEYFNGLVNTNSQHVLPMLVLNYTPLFAQVIFFGAVLSAIMSCSSATLLAPSISFAENIVKAYFPKISDKDLLKIMRITLICFSAFVLLYALSSNLSIFGMVESAYKITLAGAFVPLVFGAFWKKANSQGALMAIIGGIGSWLFVELFLGDNALIPAQLIGLGNSIIGMIVGSLLPKIIKETNKLNNN
;
A
#
# COMPACT_ATOMS: atom_id res chain seq x y z
N MET A 1 23.92 11.03 19.07
CA MET A 1 22.69 11.28 19.88
C MET A 1 21.42 10.82 19.18
N LEU A 2 21.17 11.17 17.92
CA LEU A 2 19.97 10.82 17.15
C LEU A 2 19.64 9.30 17.22
N ILE A 3 20.64 8.43 17.01
CA ILE A 3 20.45 6.98 17.02
C ILE A 3 19.92 6.44 18.35
N TRP A 4 20.31 7.00 19.49
CA TRP A 4 19.82 6.57 20.80
C TRP A 4 18.33 6.88 21.00
N PHE A 5 17.87 8.06 20.57
CA PHE A 5 16.46 8.43 20.63
C PHE A 5 15.62 7.55 19.70
N VAL A 6 16.11 7.33 18.48
CA VAL A 6 15.45 6.43 17.52
C VAL A 6 15.40 5.00 18.06
N SER A 7 16.50 4.48 18.65
CA SER A 7 16.53 3.14 19.24
C SER A 7 15.54 3.02 20.41
N LEU A 8 15.47 4.04 21.28
CA LEU A 8 14.49 4.06 22.38
C LEU A 8 13.05 4.04 21.86
N TYR A 9 12.77 4.84 20.84
CA TYR A 9 11.45 4.84 20.18
C TYR A 9 11.08 3.46 19.62
N LEU A 10 12.01 2.81 18.93
CA LEU A 10 11.82 1.47 18.39
C LEU A 10 11.57 0.44 19.49
N LEU A 11 12.33 0.48 20.58
CA LEU A 11 12.15 -0.42 21.72
C LEU A 11 10.76 -0.24 22.38
N VAL A 12 10.30 1.00 22.54
CA VAL A 12 8.95 1.29 23.05
C VAL A 12 7.88 0.72 22.10
N THR A 13 8.02 0.95 20.80
CA THR A 13 7.07 0.45 19.79
C THR A 13 7.01 -1.08 19.78
N ILE A 14 8.15 -1.75 19.80
CA ILE A 14 8.24 -3.21 19.89
C ILE A 14 7.60 -3.71 21.20
N GLY A 15 7.89 -3.05 22.32
CA GLY A 15 7.32 -3.39 23.62
C GLY A 15 5.80 -3.33 23.63
N ILE A 16 5.20 -2.26 23.05
CA ILE A 16 3.75 -2.14 22.91
C ILE A 16 3.19 -3.26 22.01
N GLY A 17 3.83 -3.52 20.88
CA GLY A 17 3.41 -4.57 19.93
C GLY A 17 3.41 -5.96 20.57
N ILE A 18 4.45 -6.30 21.31
CA ILE A 18 4.56 -7.58 22.05
C ILE A 18 3.51 -7.64 23.17
N PHE A 19 3.31 -6.55 23.92
CA PHE A 19 2.28 -6.51 24.97
C PHE A 19 0.88 -6.78 24.40
N VAL A 20 0.52 -6.15 23.28
CA VAL A 20 -0.77 -6.36 22.63
C VAL A 20 -0.89 -7.78 22.06
N SER A 21 0.21 -8.36 21.58
CA SER A 21 0.22 -9.71 20.99
C SER A 21 -0.27 -10.81 21.96
N SER A 22 -0.13 -10.60 23.27
CA SER A 22 -0.64 -11.52 24.31
C SER A 22 -2.16 -11.71 24.27
N ARG A 23 -2.90 -10.80 23.61
CA ARG A 23 -4.35 -10.86 23.47
C ARG A 23 -4.82 -11.69 22.26
N VAL A 24 -3.92 -12.07 21.37
CA VAL A 24 -4.23 -12.87 20.17
C VAL A 24 -4.36 -14.35 20.56
N LYS A 25 -5.56 -14.90 20.48
CA LYS A 25 -5.87 -16.27 20.89
C LYS A 25 -6.17 -17.22 19.73
N ASN A 26 -6.65 -16.70 18.62
CA ASN A 26 -7.14 -17.47 17.48
C ASN A 26 -6.86 -16.75 16.16
N THR A 27 -7.18 -17.41 15.02
CA THR A 27 -6.99 -16.85 13.69
C THR A 27 -7.84 -15.60 13.43
N ASN A 28 -9.03 -15.50 14.01
CA ASN A 28 -9.89 -14.32 13.83
C ASN A 28 -9.31 -13.08 14.55
N ASP A 29 -8.72 -13.25 15.74
CA ASP A 29 -8.01 -12.15 16.42
C ASP A 29 -6.79 -11.71 15.58
N TYR A 30 -6.04 -12.70 15.07
CA TYR A 30 -4.83 -12.47 14.29
C TYR A 30 -5.12 -11.81 12.93
N ALA A 31 -6.14 -12.27 12.21
CA ALA A 31 -6.45 -11.85 10.86
C ALA A 31 -7.29 -10.57 10.78
N VAL A 32 -8.27 -10.39 11.67
CA VAL A 32 -9.28 -9.31 11.59
C VAL A 32 -9.58 -8.65 12.94
N ALA A 33 -8.65 -8.75 13.91
CA ALA A 33 -8.78 -8.14 15.25
C ALA A 33 -10.13 -8.42 15.93
N GLY A 34 -10.66 -9.64 15.78
CA GLY A 34 -11.96 -10.05 16.34
C GLY A 34 -13.15 -9.25 15.84
N ARG A 35 -13.01 -8.43 14.78
CA ARG A 35 -14.05 -7.52 14.21
C ARG A 35 -14.62 -6.52 15.22
N ASN A 36 -13.78 -5.98 16.09
CA ASN A 36 -14.20 -5.10 17.18
C ASN A 36 -13.60 -3.70 17.12
N LEU A 37 -12.92 -3.32 16.03
CA LEU A 37 -12.24 -2.04 15.95
C LEU A 37 -13.25 -0.88 15.89
N PRO A 38 -13.13 0.13 16.78
CA PRO A 38 -13.95 1.34 16.75
C PRO A 38 -13.52 2.30 15.64
N LEU A 39 -14.39 3.27 15.31
CA LEU A 39 -14.18 4.21 14.21
C LEU A 39 -12.81 4.90 14.23
N PRO A 40 -12.31 5.47 15.33
CA PRO A 40 -11.00 6.13 15.33
C PRO A 40 -9.86 5.19 14.96
N VAL A 41 -9.91 3.94 15.44
CA VAL A 41 -8.87 2.94 15.14
C VAL A 41 -8.95 2.49 13.69
N VAL A 42 -10.17 2.25 13.14
CA VAL A 42 -10.32 1.91 11.71
C VAL A 42 -9.82 3.05 10.83
N THR A 43 -10.16 4.30 11.15
CA THR A 43 -9.64 5.49 10.45
C THR A 43 -8.12 5.54 10.49
N ALA A 44 -7.53 5.31 11.66
CA ALA A 44 -6.08 5.30 11.83
C ALA A 44 -5.40 4.18 11.04
N THR A 45 -5.93 2.96 11.08
CA THR A 45 -5.34 1.83 10.34
C THR A 45 -5.45 2.02 8.82
N VAL A 46 -6.55 2.59 8.32
CA VAL A 46 -6.70 2.91 6.91
C VAL A 46 -5.67 3.95 6.49
N PHE A 47 -5.54 5.05 7.24
CA PHE A 47 -4.52 6.07 7.00
C PHE A 47 -3.10 5.48 7.07
N ALA A 48 -2.74 4.87 8.20
CA ALA A 48 -1.37 4.46 8.50
C ALA A 48 -0.87 3.31 7.62
N THR A 49 -1.76 2.45 7.11
CA THR A 49 -1.39 1.40 6.17
C THR A 49 -0.90 1.96 4.83
N TRP A 50 -1.47 3.07 4.39
CA TRP A 50 -1.15 3.68 3.11
C TRP A 50 -0.13 4.80 3.23
N PHE A 51 -0.08 5.47 4.38
CA PHE A 51 0.90 6.53 4.65
C PHE A 51 2.25 5.94 5.08
N GLY A 52 3.02 5.43 4.14
CA GLY A 52 4.33 4.81 4.34
C GLY A 52 5.45 5.53 3.61
N ALA A 53 6.46 4.77 3.22
CA ALA A 53 7.63 5.27 2.48
C ALA A 53 7.26 5.93 1.16
N GLU A 54 6.23 5.41 0.47
CA GLU A 54 5.77 5.96 -0.78
C GLU A 54 5.28 7.39 -0.61
N ALA A 55 4.34 7.64 0.31
CA ALA A 55 3.79 8.97 0.55
C ALA A 55 4.86 9.97 1.01
N ILE A 56 5.83 9.53 1.83
CA ILE A 56 6.86 10.41 2.39
C ILE A 56 8.00 10.66 1.41
N PHE A 57 8.58 9.61 0.82
CA PHE A 57 9.77 9.73 -0.03
C PHE A 57 9.45 9.61 -1.52
N GLY A 58 8.56 8.67 -1.90
CA GLY A 58 8.19 8.42 -3.28
C GLY A 58 7.45 9.60 -3.89
N VAL A 59 6.29 9.93 -3.33
CA VAL A 59 5.43 11.02 -3.81
C VAL A 59 6.12 12.37 -3.72
N SER A 60 6.76 12.66 -2.58
CA SER A 60 7.43 13.96 -2.40
C SER A 60 8.58 14.17 -3.38
N SER A 61 9.40 13.14 -3.64
CA SER A 61 10.49 13.21 -4.61
C SER A 61 9.99 13.32 -6.05
N THR A 62 8.93 12.61 -6.40
CA THR A 62 8.29 12.70 -7.72
C THR A 62 7.65 14.07 -7.91
N PHE A 63 7.00 14.64 -6.89
CA PHE A 63 6.45 15.98 -6.93
C PHE A 63 7.53 17.04 -7.20
N VAL A 64 8.68 16.96 -6.54
CA VAL A 64 9.78 17.91 -6.79
C VAL A 64 10.26 17.81 -8.24
N LYS A 65 10.35 16.61 -8.80
CA LYS A 65 10.75 16.40 -10.21
C LYS A 65 9.68 16.85 -11.20
N GLU A 66 8.47 16.33 -11.06
CA GLU A 66 7.44 16.31 -12.11
C GLU A 66 6.22 17.16 -11.77
N GLY A 67 6.08 17.64 -10.52
CA GLY A 67 4.90 18.35 -10.04
C GLY A 67 3.69 17.45 -9.80
N LEU A 68 2.50 18.04 -9.70
CA LEU A 68 1.24 17.32 -9.44
C LEU A 68 0.88 16.32 -10.56
N ASN A 69 1.28 16.60 -11.79
CA ASN A 69 1.05 15.69 -12.91
C ASN A 69 1.73 14.34 -12.70
N GLY A 70 2.95 14.32 -12.14
CA GLY A 70 3.71 13.10 -11.89
C GLY A 70 3.19 12.26 -10.72
N VAL A 71 2.39 12.85 -9.81
CA VAL A 71 1.87 12.18 -8.60
C VAL A 71 0.39 11.84 -8.69
N VAL A 72 -0.16 11.69 -9.90
CA VAL A 72 -1.58 11.38 -10.09
C VAL A 72 -1.99 10.03 -9.51
N ALA A 73 -1.08 9.05 -9.52
CA ALA A 73 -1.31 7.75 -8.90
C ALA A 73 -1.53 7.90 -7.39
N ASP A 74 -0.65 8.63 -6.73
CA ASP A 74 -0.66 8.85 -5.29
C ASP A 74 -0.34 10.33 -4.97
N PRO A 75 -1.21 11.06 -4.25
CA PRO A 75 -2.35 10.59 -3.43
C PRO A 75 -3.72 10.52 -4.13
N PHE A 76 -3.85 10.93 -5.39
CA PHE A 76 -5.17 11.06 -6.02
C PHE A 76 -5.80 9.67 -6.29
N GLY A 77 -5.08 8.76 -6.92
CA GLY A 77 -5.57 7.40 -7.20
C GLY A 77 -5.77 6.58 -5.94
N SER A 78 -4.80 6.59 -5.03
CA SER A 78 -4.85 5.85 -3.76
C SER A 78 -6.01 6.28 -2.86
N SER A 79 -6.22 7.58 -2.68
CA SER A 79 -7.35 8.08 -1.89
C SER A 79 -8.70 7.72 -2.50
N LEU A 80 -8.83 7.83 -3.83
CA LEU A 80 -10.04 7.42 -4.53
C LEU A 80 -10.29 5.92 -4.43
N CYS A 81 -9.23 5.08 -4.47
CA CYS A 81 -9.35 3.64 -4.21
C CYS A 81 -10.03 3.38 -2.86
N LEU A 82 -9.53 3.98 -1.79
CA LEU A 82 -10.06 3.78 -0.44
C LEU A 82 -11.51 4.28 -0.29
N ILE A 83 -11.86 5.40 -0.94
CA ILE A 83 -13.22 5.92 -0.99
C ILE A 83 -14.15 4.97 -1.75
N ILE A 84 -13.73 4.49 -2.93
CA ILE A 84 -14.48 3.53 -3.75
C ILE A 84 -14.67 2.22 -2.97
N ALA A 85 -13.62 1.70 -2.34
CA ALA A 85 -13.68 0.51 -1.50
C ALA A 85 -14.66 0.72 -0.32
N GLY A 86 -14.61 1.88 0.33
CA GLY A 86 -15.53 2.26 1.40
C GLY A 86 -16.99 2.29 0.95
N ILE A 87 -17.30 3.03 -0.09
CA ILE A 87 -18.68 3.26 -0.54
C ILE A 87 -19.31 2.02 -1.17
N PHE A 88 -18.60 1.38 -2.10
CA PHE A 88 -19.17 0.33 -2.93
C PHE A 88 -19.01 -1.09 -2.37
N PHE A 89 -17.91 -1.34 -1.64
CA PHE A 89 -17.55 -2.70 -1.24
C PHE A 89 -17.67 -2.95 0.27
N SER A 90 -17.42 -1.96 1.14
CA SER A 90 -17.31 -2.18 2.58
C SER A 90 -18.55 -2.86 3.17
N SER A 91 -19.75 -2.36 2.91
CA SER A 91 -20.98 -2.94 3.45
C SER A 91 -21.28 -4.34 2.89
N LYS A 92 -20.98 -4.59 1.61
CA LYS A 92 -21.21 -5.89 0.97
C LYS A 92 -20.24 -6.94 1.52
N LEU A 93 -18.95 -6.63 1.55
CA LEU A 93 -17.91 -7.56 2.00
C LEU A 93 -18.00 -7.82 3.51
N TYR A 94 -18.31 -6.79 4.31
CA TYR A 94 -18.50 -6.92 5.75
C TYR A 94 -19.59 -7.94 6.10
N LYS A 95 -20.74 -7.92 5.38
CA LYS A 95 -21.88 -8.82 5.61
C LYS A 95 -21.58 -10.28 5.29
N LEU A 96 -20.62 -10.57 4.43
CA LEU A 96 -20.26 -11.94 4.06
C LEU A 96 -19.57 -12.74 5.18
N ASN A 97 -19.12 -12.05 6.22
CA ASN A 97 -18.44 -12.67 7.37
C ASN A 97 -17.22 -13.54 7.01
N ILE A 98 -16.46 -13.15 6.00
CA ILE A 98 -15.28 -13.84 5.47
C ILE A 98 -13.99 -13.20 6.03
N ILE A 99 -12.86 -13.94 6.02
CA ILE A 99 -11.58 -13.51 6.57
C ILE A 99 -10.73 -12.82 5.50
N THR A 100 -10.80 -13.33 4.27
CA THR A 100 -9.97 -12.84 3.17
C THR A 100 -10.81 -12.49 1.95
N LEU A 101 -10.23 -11.70 1.06
CA LEU A 101 -10.83 -11.42 -0.24
C LEU A 101 -10.87 -12.68 -1.13
N GLY A 102 -9.92 -13.62 -0.95
CA GLY A 102 -9.94 -14.93 -1.60
C GLY A 102 -11.20 -15.72 -1.30
N ASP A 103 -11.71 -15.66 -0.06
CA ASP A 103 -12.96 -16.30 0.32
C ASP A 103 -14.18 -15.75 -0.47
N PHE A 104 -14.17 -14.44 -0.79
CA PHE A 104 -15.18 -13.86 -1.68
C PHE A 104 -15.15 -14.49 -3.07
N TYR A 105 -13.95 -14.60 -3.67
CA TYR A 105 -13.81 -15.21 -5.01
C TYR A 105 -14.25 -16.67 -5.00
N ARG A 106 -13.93 -17.42 -3.94
CA ARG A 106 -14.38 -18.81 -3.77
C ARG A 106 -15.89 -18.92 -3.66
N ALA A 107 -16.50 -18.07 -2.82
CA ALA A 107 -17.94 -18.09 -2.59
C ALA A 107 -18.73 -17.66 -3.83
N ARG A 108 -18.17 -16.71 -4.60
CA ARG A 108 -18.83 -16.14 -5.79
C ARG A 108 -18.62 -16.98 -7.05
N TYR A 109 -17.45 -17.61 -7.17
CA TYR A 109 -17.05 -18.37 -8.35
C TYR A 109 -16.71 -19.82 -7.97
N ASN A 110 -15.43 -20.15 -7.96
CA ASN A 110 -14.95 -21.47 -7.59
C ASN A 110 -13.52 -21.42 -7.01
N ARG A 111 -13.00 -22.59 -6.68
CA ARG A 111 -11.65 -22.76 -6.11
C ARG A 111 -10.53 -22.27 -7.03
N THR A 112 -10.64 -22.50 -8.32
CA THR A 112 -9.61 -22.10 -9.30
C THR A 112 -9.46 -20.57 -9.32
N ILE A 113 -10.60 -19.84 -9.35
CA ILE A 113 -10.60 -18.38 -9.33
C ILE A 113 -10.03 -17.84 -8.02
N GLU A 114 -10.39 -18.44 -6.87
CA GLU A 114 -9.82 -18.10 -5.57
C GLU A 114 -8.29 -18.20 -5.59
N VAL A 115 -7.73 -19.31 -6.07
CA VAL A 115 -6.28 -19.53 -6.10
C VAL A 115 -5.58 -18.53 -7.02
N LEU A 116 -6.09 -18.35 -8.25
CA LEU A 116 -5.47 -17.45 -9.23
C LEU A 116 -5.48 -15.99 -8.76
N THR A 117 -6.60 -15.52 -8.24
CA THR A 117 -6.70 -14.14 -7.71
C THR A 117 -5.87 -13.96 -6.46
N THR A 118 -5.82 -14.94 -5.56
CA THR A 118 -4.97 -14.88 -4.36
C THR A 118 -3.49 -14.81 -4.73
N ILE A 119 -3.03 -15.59 -5.72
CA ILE A 119 -1.65 -15.53 -6.21
C ILE A 119 -1.35 -14.14 -6.77
N ALA A 120 -2.23 -13.59 -7.62
CA ALA A 120 -2.05 -12.25 -8.17
C ALA A 120 -1.96 -11.17 -7.08
N ILE A 121 -2.84 -11.26 -6.07
CA ILE A 121 -2.85 -10.36 -4.91
C ILE A 121 -1.55 -10.50 -4.10
N VAL A 122 -1.11 -11.72 -3.77
CA VAL A 122 0.11 -11.95 -2.98
C VAL A 122 1.35 -11.43 -3.71
N ILE A 123 1.46 -11.67 -5.02
CA ILE A 123 2.59 -11.18 -5.83
C ILE A 123 2.61 -9.64 -5.85
N SER A 124 1.45 -8.97 -5.93
CA SER A 124 1.40 -7.51 -5.95
C SER A 124 2.01 -6.88 -4.69
N TYR A 125 1.97 -7.55 -3.54
CA TYR A 125 2.58 -7.01 -2.32
C TYR A 125 4.11 -7.04 -2.33
N LEU A 126 4.77 -7.82 -3.18
CA LEU A 126 6.23 -7.88 -3.23
C LEU A 126 6.83 -6.49 -3.48
N GLY A 127 6.32 -5.77 -4.49
CA GLY A 127 6.80 -4.41 -4.80
C GLY A 127 6.51 -3.41 -3.68
N TRP A 128 5.29 -3.42 -3.16
CA TRP A 128 4.90 -2.46 -2.14
C TRP A 128 5.67 -2.64 -0.83
N VAL A 129 5.79 -3.87 -0.33
CA VAL A 129 6.56 -4.12 0.90
C VAL A 129 8.05 -3.89 0.69
N ALA A 130 8.60 -4.26 -0.47
CA ALA A 130 10.01 -4.00 -0.79
C ALA A 130 10.34 -2.50 -0.77
N ALA A 131 9.43 -1.65 -1.24
CA ALA A 131 9.57 -0.20 -1.15
C ALA A 131 9.70 0.29 0.31
N GLN A 132 8.89 -0.27 1.22
CA GLN A 132 8.97 0.05 2.64
C GLN A 132 10.31 -0.40 3.25
N ILE A 133 10.76 -1.62 2.92
CA ILE A 133 12.02 -2.16 3.43
C ILE A 133 13.22 -1.37 2.90
N LYS A 134 13.17 -0.96 1.62
CA LYS A 134 14.20 -0.09 1.03
C LYS A 134 14.29 1.26 1.75
N ALA A 135 13.15 1.84 2.09
CA ALA A 135 13.11 3.08 2.86
C ALA A 135 13.63 2.91 4.29
N LEU A 136 13.40 1.78 4.97
CA LEU A 136 14.04 1.49 6.25
C LEU A 136 15.57 1.43 6.10
N GLY A 137 16.07 0.78 5.04
CA GLY A 137 17.50 0.77 4.71
C GLY A 137 18.08 2.17 4.58
N LEU A 138 17.43 3.01 3.76
CA LEU A 138 17.79 4.42 3.59
C LEU A 138 17.87 5.18 4.93
N ILE A 139 16.85 5.04 5.77
CA ILE A 139 16.79 5.75 7.06
C ILE A 139 17.90 5.28 7.99
N PHE A 140 18.12 3.96 8.13
CA PHE A 140 19.20 3.45 8.98
C PHE A 140 20.58 3.88 8.49
N ASN A 141 20.80 3.93 7.18
CA ASN A 141 22.04 4.45 6.60
C ASN A 141 22.26 5.93 6.98
N LEU A 142 21.24 6.77 6.80
CA LEU A 142 21.33 8.20 7.06
C LEU A 142 21.50 8.53 8.55
N ILE A 143 20.73 7.94 9.47
CA ILE A 143 20.83 8.23 10.90
C ILE A 143 22.14 7.73 11.53
N THR A 144 22.82 6.78 10.88
CA THR A 144 24.11 6.24 11.31
C THR A 144 25.29 6.90 10.59
N HIS A 145 25.04 7.96 9.81
CA HIS A 145 26.07 8.61 8.99
C HIS A 145 26.84 7.60 8.12
N GLN A 146 26.11 6.72 7.43
CA GLN A 146 26.61 5.66 6.53
C GLN A 146 27.41 4.53 7.23
N PHE A 147 27.43 4.48 8.57
CA PHE A 147 28.07 3.38 9.30
C PHE A 147 27.35 2.04 9.03
N ILE A 148 26.03 2.06 8.93
CA ILE A 148 25.21 0.92 8.48
C ILE A 148 24.93 1.12 6.99
N SER A 149 25.27 0.14 6.14
CA SER A 149 24.89 0.18 4.72
C SER A 149 23.38 0.09 4.54
N GLU A 150 22.85 0.54 3.40
CA GLU A 150 21.39 0.44 3.12
C GLU A 150 20.91 -1.02 3.16
N GLU A 151 21.71 -1.97 2.64
CA GLU A 151 21.39 -3.40 2.64
C GLU A 151 21.28 -3.96 4.07
N LEU A 152 22.24 -3.63 4.93
CA LEU A 152 22.19 -4.04 6.33
C LEU A 152 21.04 -3.35 7.06
N GLY A 153 20.76 -2.10 6.73
CA GLY A 153 19.59 -1.36 7.23
C GLY A 153 18.27 -2.00 6.83
N MET A 154 18.14 -2.53 5.60
CA MET A 154 16.98 -3.30 5.15
C MET A 154 16.78 -4.57 5.99
N VAL A 155 17.88 -5.31 6.25
CA VAL A 155 17.84 -6.52 7.11
C VAL A 155 17.40 -6.18 8.53
N ILE A 156 17.98 -5.16 9.14
CA ILE A 156 17.61 -4.71 10.49
C ILE A 156 16.13 -4.26 10.50
N GLY A 157 15.73 -3.47 9.53
CA GLY A 157 14.36 -2.95 9.43
C GLY A 157 13.30 -4.05 9.36
N ILE A 158 13.49 -5.03 8.49
CA ILE A 158 12.54 -6.14 8.35
C ILE A 158 12.48 -7.00 9.62
N LEU A 159 13.62 -7.24 10.28
CA LEU A 159 13.64 -7.98 11.54
C LEU A 159 12.87 -7.25 12.65
N ILE A 160 13.02 -5.93 12.75
CA ILE A 160 12.25 -5.12 13.70
C ILE A 160 10.76 -5.23 13.44
N VAL A 161 10.31 -5.08 12.20
CA VAL A 161 8.90 -5.20 11.82
C VAL A 161 8.36 -6.60 12.14
N LEU A 162 9.14 -7.65 11.87
CA LEU A 162 8.76 -9.02 12.15
C LEU A 162 8.52 -9.29 13.64
N THR A 163 9.32 -8.70 14.54
CA THR A 163 9.25 -8.99 15.98
C THR A 163 7.87 -8.79 16.60
N PHE A 164 7.11 -7.79 16.15
CA PHE A 164 5.76 -7.53 16.67
C PHE A 164 4.65 -8.02 15.72
N THR A 165 4.89 -8.09 14.42
CA THR A 165 3.87 -8.51 13.44
C THR A 165 3.59 -10.01 13.52
N VAL A 166 4.62 -10.85 13.66
CA VAL A 166 4.50 -12.32 13.70
C VAL A 166 3.59 -12.79 14.83
N PHE A 167 3.66 -12.16 15.99
CA PHE A 167 2.88 -12.58 17.16
C PHE A 167 1.57 -11.83 17.28
N GLY A 168 1.54 -10.57 16.89
CA GLY A 168 0.43 -9.66 17.17
C GLY A 168 -0.65 -9.58 16.10
N GLY A 169 -0.31 -9.89 14.84
CA GLY A 169 -1.26 -9.82 13.72
C GLY A 169 -1.99 -8.48 13.65
N MET A 170 -3.22 -8.49 13.13
CA MET A 170 -4.05 -7.28 12.93
C MET A 170 -4.36 -6.53 14.23
N LEU A 171 -4.43 -7.22 15.38
CA LEU A 171 -4.72 -6.56 16.65
C LEU A 171 -3.57 -5.64 17.08
N SER A 172 -2.31 -6.13 17.01
CA SER A 172 -1.13 -5.29 17.29
C SER A 172 -0.95 -4.20 16.26
N VAL A 173 -1.14 -4.52 14.97
CA VAL A 173 -1.09 -3.54 13.88
C VAL A 173 -2.07 -2.40 14.16
N ALA A 174 -3.33 -2.68 14.47
CA ALA A 174 -4.35 -1.66 14.70
C ALA A 174 -4.04 -0.72 15.90
N VAL A 175 -3.50 -1.26 16.99
CA VAL A 175 -3.13 -0.45 18.16
C VAL A 175 -1.89 0.42 17.84
N LEU A 176 -0.89 -0.16 17.19
CA LEU A 176 0.31 0.57 16.79
C LEU A 176 -0.02 1.64 15.76
N ASP A 177 -0.82 1.34 14.74
CA ASP A 177 -1.27 2.29 13.72
C ASP A 177 -1.92 3.53 14.34
N PHE A 178 -2.77 3.33 15.37
CA PHE A 178 -3.43 4.45 16.05
C PHE A 178 -2.43 5.37 16.77
N ILE A 179 -1.44 4.79 17.47
CA ILE A 179 -0.39 5.55 18.15
C ILE A 179 0.52 6.23 17.13
N GLN A 180 0.95 5.48 16.13
CA GLN A 180 1.87 5.93 15.09
C GLN A 180 1.26 7.02 14.22
N MET A 181 -0.04 6.97 13.91
CA MET A 181 -0.72 8.05 13.20
C MET A 181 -0.59 9.41 13.93
N ILE A 182 -0.73 9.40 15.26
CA ILE A 182 -0.59 10.63 16.06
C ILE A 182 0.85 11.17 15.97
N VAL A 183 1.84 10.28 16.07
CA VAL A 183 3.27 10.63 15.95
C VAL A 183 3.59 11.15 14.56
N VAL A 184 3.09 10.49 13.51
CA VAL A 184 3.29 10.88 12.10
C VAL A 184 2.70 12.25 11.83
N ILE A 185 1.42 12.46 12.17
CA ILE A 185 0.73 13.74 11.91
C ILE A 185 1.39 14.87 12.70
N GLY A 186 1.58 14.68 14.00
CA GLY A 186 2.19 15.70 14.85
C GLY A 186 3.64 16.00 14.45
N GLY A 187 4.41 14.97 14.17
CA GLY A 187 5.82 15.10 13.80
C GLY A 187 6.01 15.82 12.47
N LEU A 188 5.33 15.39 11.41
CA LEU A 188 5.48 16.01 10.09
C LEU A 188 4.91 17.43 10.02
N LEU A 189 3.81 17.74 10.75
CA LEU A 189 3.31 19.12 10.85
C LEU A 189 4.33 20.02 11.57
N TYR A 190 4.96 19.53 12.63
CA TYR A 190 6.02 20.25 13.31
C TYR A 190 7.21 20.53 12.37
N ILE A 191 7.62 19.54 11.56
CA ILE A 191 8.70 19.71 10.58
C ILE A 191 8.28 20.70 9.48
N ALA A 192 7.06 20.60 8.95
CA ALA A 192 6.55 21.54 7.97
C ALA A 192 6.57 22.98 8.51
N TYR A 193 6.16 23.17 9.77
CA TYR A 193 6.25 24.45 10.45
C TYR A 193 7.70 24.93 10.56
N ALA A 194 8.62 24.09 11.04
CA ALA A 194 10.04 24.46 11.20
C ALA A 194 10.69 24.82 9.85
N ILE A 195 10.40 24.08 8.78
CA ILE A 195 10.91 24.36 7.44
C ILE A 195 10.26 25.62 6.85
N SER A 196 8.98 25.86 7.12
CA SER A 196 8.31 27.09 6.65
C SER A 196 8.96 28.36 7.18
N LEU A 197 9.53 28.34 8.39
CA LEU A 197 10.28 29.47 8.93
C LEU A 197 11.56 29.78 8.13
N LEU A 198 12.20 28.75 7.54
CA LEU A 198 13.41 28.91 6.73
C LEU A 198 13.11 29.48 5.34
N THR A 199 11.89 29.26 4.83
CA THR A 199 11.44 29.74 3.49
C THR A 199 10.67 31.07 3.54
N GLY A 200 10.55 31.67 4.71
CA GLY A 200 9.75 32.91 4.89
C GLY A 200 8.24 32.68 4.92
N GLY A 201 7.81 31.44 5.16
CA GLY A 201 6.41 31.03 5.25
C GLY A 201 5.98 30.02 4.17
N VAL A 202 4.70 29.66 4.21
CA VAL A 202 4.11 28.68 3.26
C VAL A 202 3.87 29.33 1.89
N ILE A 203 3.49 30.62 1.87
CA ILE A 203 3.11 31.33 0.63
C ILE A 203 4.25 31.37 -0.39
N PRO A 204 5.51 31.76 -0.04
CA PRO A 204 6.61 31.77 -1.00
C PRO A 204 6.89 30.41 -1.65
N VAL A 205 6.69 29.33 -0.90
CA VAL A 205 6.86 27.97 -1.43
C VAL A 205 5.79 27.62 -2.48
N ILE A 206 4.53 27.96 -2.19
CA ILE A 206 3.41 27.75 -3.11
C ILE A 206 3.57 28.63 -4.37
N GLU A 207 3.94 29.89 -4.23
CA GLU A 207 4.18 30.80 -5.36
C GLU A 207 5.31 30.28 -6.25
N SER A 208 6.42 29.86 -5.64
CA SER A 208 7.52 29.26 -6.40
C SER A 208 7.08 27.99 -7.14
N ALA A 209 6.34 27.10 -6.47
CA ALA A 209 5.82 25.88 -7.10
C ALA A 209 4.85 26.22 -8.27
N SER A 210 4.04 27.27 -8.14
CA SER A 210 3.14 27.75 -9.19
C SER A 210 3.92 28.30 -10.37
N ILE A 211 4.90 29.16 -10.15
CA ILE A 211 5.75 29.76 -11.20
C ILE A 211 6.51 28.66 -11.96
N ASN A 212 7.00 27.65 -11.26
CA ASN A 212 7.70 26.51 -11.86
C ASN A 212 6.78 25.42 -12.42
N HIS A 213 5.48 25.69 -12.57
CA HIS A 213 4.49 24.77 -13.11
C HIS A 213 4.35 23.44 -12.36
N LYS A 214 4.79 23.38 -11.08
CA LYS A 214 4.66 22.17 -10.25
C LYS A 214 3.23 21.89 -9.80
N LEU A 215 2.37 22.91 -9.80
CA LEU A 215 0.95 22.80 -9.46
C LEU A 215 0.04 22.46 -10.64
N ASP A 216 0.59 22.37 -11.87
CA ASP A 216 -0.16 21.94 -13.05
C ASP A 216 -0.55 20.45 -12.88
N PHE A 217 -1.86 20.18 -12.73
CA PHE A 217 -2.36 18.82 -12.49
C PHE A 217 -2.53 18.03 -13.80
N PHE A 218 -3.10 18.66 -14.82
CA PHE A 218 -3.36 17.98 -16.09
C PHE A 218 -2.15 18.04 -17.02
N PRO A 219 -1.89 16.95 -17.78
CA PRO A 219 -0.78 16.91 -18.70
C PRO A 219 -0.98 17.88 -19.87
N LYS A 220 0.11 18.47 -20.33
CA LYS A 220 0.16 19.25 -21.58
C LYS A 220 0.73 18.36 -22.66
N GLY A 221 -0.05 18.04 -23.69
CA GLY A 221 0.44 17.18 -24.75
C GLY A 221 -0.66 16.59 -25.64
N ASN A 222 -0.29 15.55 -26.37
CA ASN A 222 -1.17 14.86 -27.31
C ASN A 222 -2.05 13.82 -26.58
N ILE A 223 -2.91 13.13 -27.34
CA ILE A 223 -3.83 12.13 -26.79
C ILE A 223 -3.11 10.99 -26.06
N TRP A 224 -1.91 10.62 -26.46
CA TRP A 224 -1.13 9.54 -25.82
C TRP A 224 -0.67 9.93 -24.42
N THR A 225 -0.27 11.19 -24.22
CA THR A 225 0.07 11.75 -22.90
C THR A 225 -1.14 11.66 -21.94
N TRP A 226 -2.34 11.98 -22.44
CA TRP A 226 -3.57 11.84 -21.65
C TRP A 226 -3.91 10.38 -21.34
N ILE A 227 -3.72 9.47 -22.29
CA ILE A 227 -3.94 8.04 -22.07
C ILE A 227 -2.97 7.50 -21.00
N THR A 228 -1.71 7.90 -21.04
CA THR A 228 -0.72 7.52 -20.02
C THR A 228 -1.10 8.07 -18.65
N PHE A 229 -1.46 9.35 -18.57
CA PHE A 229 -1.89 10.01 -17.33
C PHE A 229 -3.09 9.30 -16.69
N PHE A 230 -4.16 9.05 -17.45
CA PHE A 230 -5.29 8.31 -16.95
C PHE A 230 -4.97 6.84 -16.67
N GLY A 231 -4.06 6.25 -17.43
CA GLY A 231 -3.58 4.90 -17.20
C GLY A 231 -2.91 4.74 -15.85
N THR A 232 -2.01 5.66 -15.52
CA THR A 232 -1.33 5.71 -14.22
C THR A 232 -2.34 5.94 -13.08
N TRP A 233 -3.26 6.90 -13.25
CA TRP A 233 -4.32 7.17 -12.26
C TRP A 233 -5.21 5.96 -12.01
N ILE A 234 -5.74 5.34 -13.07
CA ILE A 234 -6.62 4.16 -13.01
C ILE A 234 -5.90 2.96 -12.40
N THR A 235 -4.61 2.80 -12.67
CA THR A 235 -3.82 1.69 -12.14
C THR A 235 -3.82 1.68 -10.62
N MET A 236 -3.52 2.81 -10.00
CA MET A 236 -3.56 2.94 -8.55
C MET A 236 -5.00 2.91 -8.02
N MET A 237 -5.90 3.68 -8.64
CA MET A 237 -7.28 3.83 -8.18
C MET A 237 -8.05 2.51 -8.19
N LEU A 238 -7.99 1.74 -9.27
CA LEU A 238 -8.78 0.52 -9.45
C LEU A 238 -7.99 -0.75 -9.12
N GLY A 239 -6.69 -0.79 -9.44
CA GLY A 239 -5.83 -1.93 -9.16
C GLY A 239 -5.62 -2.19 -7.68
N SER A 240 -5.76 -1.16 -6.85
CA SER A 240 -5.65 -1.29 -5.39
C SER A 240 -6.96 -1.74 -4.71
N VAL A 241 -8.12 -1.67 -5.36
CA VAL A 241 -9.40 -2.10 -4.77
C VAL A 241 -9.39 -3.57 -4.34
N PRO A 242 -8.85 -4.54 -5.13
CA PRO A 242 -8.81 -5.94 -4.73
C PRO A 242 -7.66 -6.29 -3.79
N GLN A 243 -7.14 -5.34 -3.03
CA GLN A 243 -6.07 -5.59 -2.07
C GLN A 243 -6.60 -6.11 -0.73
N GLN A 244 -5.89 -7.10 -0.18
CA GLN A 244 -6.29 -7.77 1.07
C GLN A 244 -6.22 -6.83 2.28
N ASP A 245 -5.28 -5.88 2.33
CA ASP A 245 -5.18 -4.91 3.43
C ASP A 245 -6.40 -4.00 3.49
N VAL A 246 -6.91 -3.50 2.36
CA VAL A 246 -8.14 -2.71 2.29
C VAL A 246 -9.32 -3.51 2.83
N PHE A 247 -9.47 -4.76 2.37
CA PHE A 247 -10.49 -5.67 2.85
C PHE A 247 -10.38 -5.94 4.34
N GLN A 248 -9.16 -6.16 4.83
CA GLN A 248 -8.86 -6.49 6.23
C GLN A 248 -9.29 -5.36 7.18
N ARG A 249 -9.09 -4.08 6.82
CA ARG A 249 -9.53 -2.92 7.62
C ARG A 249 -11.06 -2.83 7.66
N VAL A 250 -11.69 -3.05 6.52
CA VAL A 250 -13.15 -3.11 6.42
C VAL A 250 -13.73 -4.19 7.33
N THR A 251 -13.19 -5.41 7.28
CA THR A 251 -13.72 -6.55 8.04
C THR A 251 -13.35 -6.54 9.51
N SER A 252 -12.29 -5.83 9.90
CA SER A 252 -11.90 -5.65 11.32
C SER A 252 -12.78 -4.67 12.08
N ALA A 253 -13.58 -3.85 11.39
CA ALA A 253 -14.46 -2.86 11.99
C ALA A 253 -15.58 -3.52 12.83
N LYS A 254 -16.02 -2.85 13.89
CA LYS A 254 -17.13 -3.34 14.73
C LYS A 254 -18.52 -3.33 14.07
N SER A 255 -18.66 -2.65 12.95
CA SER A 255 -19.90 -2.61 12.15
C SER A 255 -19.65 -2.15 10.73
N ALA A 256 -20.60 -2.44 9.81
CA ALA A 256 -20.53 -1.99 8.42
C ALA A 256 -20.49 -0.45 8.30
N LYS A 257 -21.16 0.29 9.21
CA LYS A 257 -21.10 1.75 9.24
C LYS A 257 -19.71 2.24 9.62
N VAL A 258 -19.08 1.61 10.62
CA VAL A 258 -17.71 1.93 11.03
C VAL A 258 -16.72 1.63 9.91
N ALA A 259 -16.90 0.52 9.19
CA ALA A 259 -16.09 0.20 8.01
C ALA A 259 -16.18 1.28 6.93
N LEU A 260 -17.40 1.71 6.57
CA LEU A 260 -17.64 2.76 5.57
C LEU A 260 -17.01 4.08 5.97
N TYR A 261 -17.38 4.60 7.15
CA TYR A 261 -16.89 5.92 7.59
C TYR A 261 -15.39 5.92 7.91
N GLY A 262 -14.87 4.82 8.46
CA GLY A 262 -13.44 4.67 8.73
C GLY A 262 -12.60 4.69 7.45
N SER A 263 -13.08 4.05 6.38
CA SER A 263 -12.42 4.08 5.07
C SER A 263 -12.44 5.49 4.46
N ILE A 264 -13.60 6.17 4.47
CA ILE A 264 -13.72 7.53 3.90
C ILE A 264 -12.88 8.53 4.69
N LEU A 265 -12.95 8.51 6.02
CA LEU A 265 -12.19 9.43 6.87
C LEU A 265 -10.69 9.18 6.75
N GLY A 266 -10.26 7.89 6.78
CA GLY A 266 -8.86 7.52 6.60
C GLY A 266 -8.31 7.98 5.25
N ALA A 267 -9.07 7.76 4.17
CA ALA A 267 -8.73 8.23 2.83
C ALA A 267 -8.63 9.75 2.73
N SER A 268 -9.58 10.47 3.35
CA SER A 268 -9.60 11.94 3.33
C SER A 268 -8.41 12.53 4.09
N ILE A 269 -8.08 11.96 5.26
CA ILE A 269 -6.90 12.37 6.03
C ILE A 269 -5.63 12.07 5.22
N TYR A 270 -5.54 10.88 4.61
CA TYR A 270 -4.43 10.49 3.76
C TYR A 270 -4.22 11.48 2.62
N PHE A 271 -5.28 11.79 1.86
CA PHE A 271 -5.24 12.72 0.74
C PHE A 271 -4.68 14.08 1.15
N ILE A 272 -5.27 14.69 2.19
CA ILE A 272 -4.87 16.02 2.65
C ILE A 272 -3.44 15.98 3.21
N PHE A 273 -3.11 14.96 3.97
CA PHE A 273 -1.85 14.91 4.70
C PHE A 273 -0.64 14.60 3.82
N THR A 274 -0.82 13.93 2.67
CA THR A 274 0.27 13.64 1.72
C THR A 274 0.87 14.91 1.10
N PHE A 275 0.15 16.03 1.08
CA PHE A 275 0.71 17.31 0.66
C PHE A 275 1.77 17.89 1.63
N VAL A 276 1.78 17.42 2.88
CA VAL A 276 2.76 17.89 3.89
C VAL A 276 4.19 17.48 3.52
N PRO A 277 4.52 16.20 3.28
CA PRO A 277 5.87 15.82 2.82
C PRO A 277 6.22 16.40 1.44
N MET A 278 5.25 16.63 0.53
CA MET A 278 5.51 17.33 -0.74
C MET A 278 5.98 18.78 -0.48
N PHE A 279 5.28 19.49 0.40
CA PHE A 279 5.65 20.84 0.82
C PHE A 279 7.07 20.88 1.41
N ILE A 280 7.38 19.98 2.34
CA ILE A 280 8.70 19.90 2.98
C ILE A 280 9.78 19.65 1.93
N ALA A 281 9.60 18.65 1.05
CA ALA A 281 10.59 18.30 0.03
C ALA A 281 10.79 19.41 -1.01
N TYR A 282 9.72 20.08 -1.45
CA TYR A 282 9.84 21.18 -2.39
C TYR A 282 10.51 22.41 -1.77
N SER A 283 10.29 22.66 -0.48
CA SER A 283 10.97 23.74 0.25
C SER A 283 12.49 23.62 0.21
N ALA A 284 13.03 22.40 0.08
CA ALA A 284 14.47 22.17 -0.05
C ALA A 284 15.07 22.93 -1.23
N THR A 285 14.37 22.95 -2.37
CA THR A 285 14.82 23.61 -3.61
C THR A 285 14.87 25.14 -3.49
N LEU A 286 14.20 25.72 -2.48
CA LEU A 286 14.26 27.15 -2.18
C LEU A 286 15.33 27.47 -1.14
N ILE A 287 15.58 26.57 -0.19
CA ILE A 287 16.54 26.77 0.90
C ILE A 287 17.98 26.68 0.38
N ASP A 288 18.29 25.66 -0.40
CA ASP A 288 19.59 25.48 -1.05
C ASP A 288 19.42 24.91 -2.46
N PRO A 289 19.16 25.78 -3.44
CA PRO A 289 18.87 25.37 -4.81
C PRO A 289 20.01 24.58 -5.47
N GLU A 290 21.25 24.94 -5.19
CA GLU A 290 22.41 24.28 -5.82
C GLU A 290 22.55 22.83 -5.35
N TYR A 291 22.55 22.61 -4.04
CA TYR A 291 22.67 21.28 -3.46
C TYR A 291 21.46 20.39 -3.79
N PHE A 292 20.24 20.89 -3.56
CA PHE A 292 19.05 20.04 -3.71
C PHE A 292 18.65 19.78 -5.14
N ASN A 293 18.87 20.69 -6.10
CA ASN A 293 18.65 20.39 -7.52
C ASN A 293 19.63 19.32 -8.04
N GLY A 294 20.86 19.31 -7.54
CA GLY A 294 21.81 18.22 -7.79
C GLY A 294 21.27 16.88 -7.27
N LEU A 295 20.80 16.88 -6.03
CA LEU A 295 20.26 15.68 -5.37
C LEU A 295 18.96 15.18 -6.02
N VAL A 296 18.07 16.06 -6.46
CA VAL A 296 16.84 15.71 -7.20
C VAL A 296 17.18 14.90 -8.45
N ASN A 297 18.25 15.24 -9.16
CA ASN A 297 18.62 14.56 -10.40
C ASN A 297 19.35 13.23 -10.15
N THR A 298 20.09 13.08 -9.05
CA THR A 298 20.89 11.88 -8.75
C THR A 298 20.17 10.90 -7.82
N ASN A 299 19.61 11.39 -6.72
CA ASN A 299 18.94 10.57 -5.71
C ASN A 299 17.81 11.36 -5.00
N SER A 300 16.71 11.54 -5.72
CA SER A 300 15.59 12.38 -5.26
C SER A 300 14.94 11.95 -3.93
N GLN A 301 15.04 10.66 -3.58
CA GLN A 301 14.49 10.14 -2.32
C GLN A 301 15.25 10.64 -1.08
N HIS A 302 16.48 11.11 -1.25
CA HIS A 302 17.29 11.70 -0.19
C HIS A 302 16.97 13.19 0.09
N VAL A 303 16.23 13.87 -0.79
CA VAL A 303 15.94 15.31 -0.67
C VAL A 303 15.33 15.65 0.69
N LEU A 304 14.23 14.99 1.04
CA LEU A 304 13.50 15.27 2.27
C LEU A 304 14.30 14.94 3.55
N PRO A 305 14.90 13.74 3.71
CA PRO A 305 15.68 13.45 4.91
C PRO A 305 16.97 14.30 5.02
N MET A 306 17.65 14.62 3.91
CA MET A 306 18.83 15.47 3.92
C MET A 306 18.51 16.91 4.27
N LEU A 307 17.34 17.43 3.84
CA LEU A 307 16.86 18.73 4.29
C LEU A 307 16.76 18.79 5.81
N VAL A 308 16.13 17.79 6.41
CA VAL A 308 15.94 17.75 7.86
C VAL A 308 17.29 17.59 8.57
N LEU A 309 18.17 16.72 8.11
CA LEU A 309 19.49 16.51 8.73
C LEU A 309 20.38 17.76 8.69
N ASN A 310 20.38 18.48 7.57
CA ASN A 310 21.33 19.59 7.37
C ASN A 310 20.80 20.92 7.88
N TYR A 311 19.46 21.14 7.90
CA TYR A 311 18.88 22.45 8.11
C TYR A 311 17.98 22.56 9.36
N THR A 312 17.86 21.47 10.15
CA THR A 312 17.04 21.52 11.36
C THR A 312 17.84 21.12 12.62
N PRO A 313 17.45 21.61 13.82
CA PRO A 313 18.10 21.22 15.06
C PRO A 313 17.82 19.74 15.41
N LEU A 314 18.69 19.17 16.27
CA LEU A 314 18.60 17.77 16.69
C LEU A 314 17.19 17.34 17.16
N PHE A 315 16.48 18.21 17.87
CA PHE A 315 15.12 17.93 18.33
C PHE A 315 14.15 17.67 17.16
N ALA A 316 14.22 18.51 16.12
CA ALA A 316 13.43 18.32 14.91
C ALA A 316 13.80 17.03 14.15
N GLN A 317 15.10 16.72 14.06
CA GLN A 317 15.58 15.49 13.48
C GLN A 317 15.01 14.25 14.20
N VAL A 318 15.04 14.24 15.54
CA VAL A 318 14.47 13.15 16.35
C VAL A 318 12.99 12.97 16.07
N ILE A 319 12.21 14.06 16.04
CA ILE A 319 10.77 14.03 15.73
C ILE A 319 10.54 13.51 14.31
N PHE A 320 11.30 14.01 13.33
CA PHE A 320 11.16 13.61 11.94
C PHE A 320 11.42 12.11 11.75
N PHE A 321 12.59 11.63 12.17
CA PHE A 321 12.93 10.22 12.00
C PHE A 321 12.05 9.29 12.82
N GLY A 322 11.57 9.73 13.99
CA GLY A 322 10.54 9.03 14.75
C GLY A 322 9.22 8.90 13.99
N ALA A 323 8.73 10.00 13.39
CA ALA A 323 7.51 10.00 12.59
C ALA A 323 7.64 9.15 11.33
N VAL A 324 8.77 9.28 10.61
CA VAL A 324 9.04 8.51 9.38
C VAL A 324 9.14 7.01 9.66
N LEU A 325 9.87 6.61 10.70
CA LEU A 325 9.95 5.21 11.11
C LEU A 325 8.58 4.67 11.53
N SER A 326 7.77 5.50 12.24
CA SER A 326 6.39 5.13 12.58
C SER A 326 5.58 4.78 11.33
N ALA A 327 5.61 5.67 10.34
CA ALA A 327 4.86 5.51 9.10
C ALA A 327 5.30 4.25 8.34
N ILE A 328 6.61 4.08 8.13
CA ILE A 328 7.15 2.95 7.37
C ILE A 328 6.91 1.62 8.10
N MET A 329 7.09 1.58 9.42
CA MET A 329 6.85 0.37 10.20
C MET A 329 5.38 -0.04 10.23
N SER A 330 4.46 0.91 10.36
CA SER A 330 3.03 0.68 10.25
C SER A 330 2.65 0.09 8.90
N CYS A 331 3.02 0.78 7.82
CA CYS A 331 2.77 0.32 6.46
C CYS A 331 3.40 -1.07 6.20
N SER A 332 4.67 -1.29 6.60
CA SER A 332 5.35 -2.58 6.43
C SER A 332 4.65 -3.72 7.14
N SER A 333 4.25 -3.53 8.41
CA SER A 333 3.59 -4.58 9.19
C SER A 333 2.24 -4.97 8.60
N ALA A 334 1.48 -3.99 8.15
CA ALA A 334 0.18 -4.17 7.53
C ALA A 334 0.27 -4.90 6.19
N THR A 335 1.22 -4.49 5.34
CA THR A 335 1.41 -5.04 3.99
C THR A 335 2.15 -6.37 3.97
N LEU A 336 2.90 -6.74 5.01
CA LEU A 336 3.42 -8.08 5.24
C LEU A 336 2.33 -9.04 5.73
N LEU A 337 1.47 -8.57 6.62
CA LEU A 337 0.43 -9.39 7.25
C LEU A 337 -0.65 -9.82 6.25
N ALA A 338 -1.15 -8.91 5.43
CA ALA A 338 -2.27 -9.13 4.53
C ALA A 338 -2.05 -10.27 3.52
N PRO A 339 -0.95 -10.30 2.72
CA PRO A 339 -0.69 -11.40 1.79
C PRO A 339 -0.40 -12.72 2.50
N SER A 340 0.22 -12.67 3.69
CA SER A 340 0.53 -13.87 4.47
C SER A 340 -0.72 -14.58 4.96
N ILE A 341 -1.72 -13.83 5.41
CA ILE A 341 -3.04 -14.37 5.78
C ILE A 341 -3.76 -14.93 4.56
N SER A 342 -3.79 -14.19 3.45
CA SER A 342 -4.42 -14.65 2.21
C SER A 342 -3.79 -15.95 1.71
N PHE A 343 -2.48 -16.05 1.70
CA PHE A 343 -1.79 -17.27 1.28
C PHE A 343 -2.11 -18.45 2.19
N ALA A 344 -2.04 -18.27 3.50
CA ALA A 344 -2.33 -19.34 4.47
C ALA A 344 -3.79 -19.80 4.39
N GLU A 345 -4.76 -18.87 4.36
CA GLU A 345 -6.20 -19.18 4.35
C GLU A 345 -6.65 -19.75 3.00
N ASN A 346 -6.25 -19.11 1.88
CA ASN A 346 -6.79 -19.44 0.56
C ASN A 346 -5.95 -20.45 -0.23
N ILE A 347 -4.66 -20.61 0.08
CA ILE A 347 -3.80 -21.58 -0.59
C ILE A 347 -3.57 -22.78 0.33
N VAL A 348 -2.93 -22.59 1.50
CA VAL A 348 -2.50 -23.72 2.34
C VAL A 348 -3.68 -24.48 2.94
N LYS A 349 -4.61 -23.79 3.59
CA LYS A 349 -5.81 -24.41 4.19
C LYS A 349 -6.66 -25.22 3.19
N ALA A 350 -6.59 -24.86 1.94
CA ALA A 350 -7.29 -25.56 0.89
C ALA A 350 -6.81 -27.00 0.65
N TYR A 351 -5.52 -27.21 0.81
CA TYR A 351 -4.92 -28.55 0.71
C TYR A 351 -5.08 -29.32 2.02
N PHE A 352 -5.31 -28.60 3.14
CA PHE A 352 -5.51 -29.19 4.47
C PHE A 352 -6.82 -28.74 5.11
N PRO A 353 -8.00 -29.13 4.58
CA PRO A 353 -9.30 -28.57 5.02
C PRO A 353 -9.68 -28.91 6.47
N LYS A 354 -9.04 -29.91 7.08
CA LYS A 354 -9.26 -30.32 8.50
C LYS A 354 -8.24 -29.72 9.47
N ILE A 355 -7.44 -28.73 9.03
CA ILE A 355 -6.44 -28.08 9.88
C ILE A 355 -7.09 -27.43 11.10
N SER A 356 -6.47 -27.57 12.27
CA SER A 356 -6.94 -26.90 13.49
C SER A 356 -6.69 -25.38 13.40
N ASP A 357 -7.48 -24.58 14.12
CA ASP A 357 -7.29 -23.11 14.18
C ASP A 357 -5.88 -22.76 14.69
N LYS A 358 -5.37 -23.52 15.68
CA LYS A 358 -4.03 -23.33 16.24
C LYS A 358 -2.93 -23.59 15.20
N ASP A 359 -3.07 -24.63 14.37
CA ASP A 359 -2.10 -24.94 13.35
C ASP A 359 -2.17 -23.95 12.19
N LEU A 360 -3.37 -23.50 11.82
CA LEU A 360 -3.56 -22.47 10.82
C LEU A 360 -2.92 -21.14 11.25
N LEU A 361 -3.08 -20.74 12.51
CA LEU A 361 -2.40 -19.56 13.07
C LEU A 361 -0.88 -19.71 13.01
N LYS A 362 -0.34 -20.89 13.29
CA LYS A 362 1.10 -21.18 13.15
C LYS A 362 1.55 -21.05 11.69
N ILE A 363 0.76 -21.56 10.76
CA ILE A 363 1.05 -21.44 9.31
C ILE A 363 1.03 -19.98 8.86
N MET A 364 0.05 -19.18 9.30
CA MET A 364 0.03 -17.75 8.99
C MET A 364 1.32 -17.04 9.42
N ARG A 365 1.84 -17.37 10.60
CA ARG A 365 3.10 -16.82 11.11
C ARG A 365 4.31 -17.28 10.31
N ILE A 366 4.38 -18.56 9.95
CA ILE A 366 5.46 -19.11 9.11
C ILE A 366 5.42 -18.47 7.71
N THR A 367 4.22 -18.37 7.11
CA THR A 367 4.04 -17.72 5.80
C THR A 367 4.53 -16.27 5.83
N LEU A 368 4.24 -15.53 6.91
CA LEU A 368 4.71 -14.16 7.07
C LEU A 368 6.24 -14.08 7.10
N ILE A 369 6.92 -14.97 7.82
CA ILE A 369 8.38 -15.04 7.85
C ILE A 369 8.95 -15.38 6.46
N CYS A 370 8.40 -16.39 5.80
CA CYS A 370 8.84 -16.76 4.45
C CYS A 370 8.61 -15.63 3.44
N PHE A 371 7.43 -15.01 3.47
CA PHE A 371 7.12 -13.88 2.59
C PHE A 371 8.07 -12.70 2.83
N SER A 372 8.39 -12.41 4.08
CA SER A 372 9.37 -11.36 4.44
C SER A 372 10.77 -11.64 3.86
N ALA A 373 11.21 -12.90 3.85
CA ALA A 373 12.48 -13.27 3.23
C ALA A 373 12.46 -13.05 1.70
N PHE A 374 11.37 -13.41 1.01
CA PHE A 374 11.21 -13.12 -0.42
C PHE A 374 11.19 -11.63 -0.71
N VAL A 375 10.48 -10.84 0.09
CA VAL A 375 10.46 -9.38 -0.03
C VAL A 375 11.84 -8.78 0.13
N LEU A 376 12.61 -9.23 1.14
CA LEU A 376 13.96 -8.75 1.36
C LEU A 376 14.87 -9.05 0.16
N LEU A 377 14.81 -10.26 -0.38
CA LEU A 377 15.58 -10.63 -1.57
C LEU A 377 15.20 -9.75 -2.76
N TYR A 378 13.91 -9.51 -2.98
CA TYR A 378 13.44 -8.62 -4.05
C TYR A 378 13.90 -7.18 -3.81
N ALA A 379 13.81 -6.64 -2.59
CA ALA A 379 14.27 -5.29 -2.26
C ALA A 379 15.77 -5.10 -2.51
N LEU A 380 16.60 -6.10 -2.15
CA LEU A 380 18.05 -6.09 -2.37
C LEU A 380 18.44 -6.20 -3.85
N SER A 381 17.63 -6.85 -4.67
CA SER A 381 17.92 -7.05 -6.10
C SER A 381 17.32 -5.98 -7.02
N SER A 382 16.36 -5.18 -6.54
CA SER A 382 15.62 -4.22 -7.36
C SER A 382 16.32 -2.87 -7.46
N ASN A 383 16.43 -2.34 -8.69
CA ASN A 383 16.93 -0.99 -8.97
C ASN A 383 15.80 0.05 -9.07
N LEU A 384 14.54 -0.34 -8.91
CA LEU A 384 13.41 0.59 -8.99
C LEU A 384 13.41 1.58 -7.81
N SER A 385 12.90 2.77 -8.07
CA SER A 385 12.59 3.75 -7.01
C SER A 385 11.47 3.24 -6.08
N ILE A 386 11.33 3.83 -4.89
CA ILE A 386 10.23 3.53 -3.97
C ILE A 386 8.88 3.71 -4.67
N PHE A 387 8.68 4.83 -5.38
CA PHE A 387 7.45 5.10 -6.13
C PHE A 387 7.20 4.07 -7.23
N GLY A 388 8.22 3.77 -8.06
CA GLY A 388 8.10 2.80 -9.15
C GLY A 388 7.80 1.37 -8.69
N MET A 389 8.35 0.95 -7.54
CA MET A 389 8.03 -0.36 -6.94
C MET A 389 6.55 -0.47 -6.59
N VAL A 390 5.98 0.56 -5.98
CA VAL A 390 4.58 0.56 -5.54
C VAL A 390 3.65 0.68 -6.74
N GLU A 391 3.91 1.57 -7.69
CA GLU A 391 3.11 1.69 -8.92
C GLU A 391 3.06 0.35 -9.69
N SER A 392 4.20 -0.34 -9.83
CA SER A 392 4.29 -1.63 -10.53
C SER A 392 3.47 -2.72 -9.85
N ALA A 393 3.33 -2.67 -8.53
CA ALA A 393 2.62 -3.67 -7.74
C ALA A 393 1.13 -3.81 -8.14
N TYR A 394 0.49 -2.71 -8.53
CA TYR A 394 -0.95 -2.71 -8.81
C TYR A 394 -1.33 -3.05 -10.26
N LYS A 395 -0.38 -3.14 -11.18
CA LYS A 395 -0.62 -3.54 -12.57
C LYS A 395 -1.23 -4.94 -12.66
N ILE A 396 -0.68 -5.89 -11.89
CA ILE A 396 -1.15 -7.29 -11.87
C ILE A 396 -2.56 -7.44 -11.30
N THR A 397 -2.89 -6.71 -10.24
CA THR A 397 -4.21 -6.77 -9.61
C THR A 397 -5.27 -6.05 -10.44
N LEU A 398 -4.91 -4.97 -11.14
CA LEU A 398 -5.80 -4.33 -12.11
C LEU A 398 -6.18 -5.29 -13.24
N ALA A 399 -5.19 -5.98 -13.82
CA ALA A 399 -5.39 -6.89 -14.94
C ALA A 399 -6.08 -8.20 -14.53
N GLY A 400 -5.80 -8.75 -13.31
CA GLY A 400 -6.19 -10.10 -12.94
C GLY A 400 -7.25 -10.23 -11.84
N ALA A 401 -7.39 -9.25 -10.94
CA ALA A 401 -8.26 -9.38 -9.76
C ALA A 401 -9.43 -8.39 -9.74
N PHE A 402 -9.25 -7.18 -10.25
CA PHE A 402 -10.23 -6.11 -10.17
C PHE A 402 -11.54 -6.45 -10.90
N VAL A 403 -11.46 -6.88 -12.17
CA VAL A 403 -12.66 -7.18 -12.97
C VAL A 403 -13.46 -8.33 -12.38
N PRO A 404 -12.90 -9.48 -11.98
CA PRO A 404 -13.63 -10.51 -11.26
C PRO A 404 -14.27 -10.02 -9.96
N LEU A 405 -13.64 -9.12 -9.21
CA LEU A 405 -14.22 -8.54 -7.99
C LEU A 405 -15.47 -7.71 -8.30
N VAL A 406 -15.35 -6.74 -9.21
CA VAL A 406 -16.44 -5.81 -9.54
C VAL A 406 -17.63 -6.55 -10.13
N PHE A 407 -17.39 -7.34 -11.16
CA PHE A 407 -18.46 -8.10 -11.81
C PHE A 407 -19.06 -9.14 -10.88
N GLY A 408 -18.26 -9.78 -10.04
CA GLY A 408 -18.74 -10.69 -9.00
C GLY A 408 -19.65 -10.03 -7.98
N ALA A 409 -19.33 -8.81 -7.58
CA ALA A 409 -20.10 -8.05 -6.60
C ALA A 409 -21.39 -7.42 -7.16
N PHE A 410 -21.41 -7.04 -8.45
CA PHE A 410 -22.48 -6.19 -9.00
C PHE A 410 -23.22 -6.80 -10.20
N TRP A 411 -22.65 -7.79 -10.90
CA TRP A 411 -23.27 -8.36 -12.10
C TRP A 411 -23.74 -9.81 -11.86
N LYS A 412 -25.03 -10.03 -11.81
CA LYS A 412 -25.63 -11.34 -11.51
C LYS A 412 -25.25 -12.44 -12.50
N LYS A 413 -24.99 -12.09 -13.78
CA LYS A 413 -24.63 -13.07 -14.83
C LYS A 413 -23.15 -13.48 -14.78
N ALA A 414 -22.32 -12.78 -14.00
CA ALA A 414 -20.91 -13.14 -13.84
C ALA A 414 -20.79 -14.59 -13.35
N ASN A 415 -19.91 -15.37 -13.99
CA ASN A 415 -19.69 -16.78 -13.68
C ASN A 415 -18.19 -17.14 -13.66
N SER A 416 -17.88 -18.37 -13.24
CA SER A 416 -16.50 -18.84 -13.10
C SER A 416 -15.73 -18.88 -14.42
N GLN A 417 -16.41 -19.15 -15.52
CA GLN A 417 -15.82 -19.17 -16.86
C GLN A 417 -15.41 -17.76 -17.30
N GLY A 418 -16.30 -16.78 -17.11
CA GLY A 418 -16.00 -15.38 -17.37
C GLY A 418 -14.84 -14.86 -16.52
N ALA A 419 -14.84 -15.20 -15.22
CA ALA A 419 -13.75 -14.82 -14.32
C ALA A 419 -12.41 -15.44 -14.74
N LEU A 420 -12.39 -16.71 -15.19
CA LEU A 420 -11.17 -17.34 -15.69
C LEU A 420 -10.66 -16.67 -16.97
N MET A 421 -11.55 -16.39 -17.93
CA MET A 421 -11.18 -15.67 -19.15
C MET A 421 -10.71 -14.25 -18.87
N ALA A 422 -11.30 -13.57 -17.89
CA ALA A 422 -10.87 -12.26 -17.43
C ALA A 422 -9.43 -12.29 -16.89
N ILE A 423 -9.12 -13.24 -16.02
CA ILE A 423 -7.79 -13.36 -15.40
C ILE A 423 -6.74 -13.69 -16.47
N ILE A 424 -6.99 -14.72 -17.29
CA ILE A 424 -6.04 -15.17 -18.32
C ILE A 424 -5.86 -14.10 -19.39
N GLY A 425 -6.96 -13.54 -19.90
CA GLY A 425 -6.94 -12.49 -20.92
C GLY A 425 -6.30 -11.20 -20.41
N GLY A 426 -6.61 -10.80 -19.18
CA GLY A 426 -6.07 -9.60 -18.57
C GLY A 426 -4.58 -9.70 -18.26
N ILE A 427 -4.17 -10.70 -17.47
CA ILE A 427 -2.77 -10.91 -17.10
C ILE A 427 -1.93 -11.27 -18.35
N GLY A 428 -2.43 -12.14 -19.21
CA GLY A 428 -1.72 -12.58 -20.41
C GLY A 428 -1.44 -11.42 -21.37
N SER A 429 -2.43 -10.57 -21.64
CA SER A 429 -2.23 -9.42 -22.54
C SER A 429 -1.36 -8.32 -21.89
N TRP A 430 -1.52 -8.07 -20.59
CA TRP A 430 -0.62 -7.17 -19.88
C TRP A 430 0.83 -7.64 -19.96
N LEU A 431 1.12 -8.90 -19.60
CA LEU A 431 2.47 -9.47 -19.66
C LEU A 431 3.03 -9.48 -21.09
N PHE A 432 2.20 -9.81 -22.08
CA PHE A 432 2.62 -9.78 -23.48
C PHE A 432 3.10 -8.38 -23.89
N VAL A 433 2.31 -7.34 -23.61
CA VAL A 433 2.69 -5.97 -23.95
C VAL A 433 3.89 -5.49 -23.14
N GLU A 434 3.94 -5.75 -21.83
CA GLU A 434 5.06 -5.36 -20.95
C GLU A 434 6.39 -6.00 -21.39
N LEU A 435 6.39 -7.29 -21.75
CA LEU A 435 7.61 -8.02 -22.11
C LEU A 435 8.09 -7.79 -23.55
N PHE A 436 7.16 -7.65 -24.51
CA PHE A 436 7.51 -7.56 -25.93
C PHE A 436 7.52 -6.14 -26.49
N LEU A 437 6.74 -5.23 -25.93
CA LEU A 437 6.67 -3.84 -26.39
C LEU A 437 7.31 -2.87 -25.36
N GLY A 438 7.18 -3.14 -24.07
CA GLY A 438 7.74 -2.30 -23.00
C GLY A 438 7.37 -0.83 -23.18
N ASP A 439 8.37 0.04 -23.10
CA ASP A 439 8.21 1.50 -23.23
C ASP A 439 7.79 1.96 -24.65
N ASN A 440 7.87 1.08 -25.66
CA ASN A 440 7.42 1.39 -27.02
C ASN A 440 5.90 1.22 -27.21
N ALA A 441 5.18 0.74 -26.19
CA ALA A 441 3.74 0.59 -26.27
C ALA A 441 3.05 1.97 -26.23
N LEU A 442 2.22 2.26 -27.24
CA LEU A 442 1.43 3.51 -27.31
C LEU A 442 0.39 3.61 -26.20
N ILE A 443 -0.14 2.48 -25.77
CA ILE A 443 -1.11 2.38 -24.67
C ILE A 443 -0.44 1.64 -23.52
N PRO A 444 -0.51 2.15 -22.28
CA PRO A 444 0.01 1.47 -21.10
C PRO A 444 -0.47 0.01 -21.01
N ALA A 445 0.45 -0.92 -20.84
CA ALA A 445 0.19 -2.36 -20.88
C ALA A 445 -0.95 -2.79 -19.94
N GLN A 446 -1.03 -2.20 -18.75
CA GLN A 446 -2.07 -2.48 -17.76
C GLN A 446 -3.47 -2.05 -18.20
N LEU A 447 -3.61 -1.03 -19.05
CA LEU A 447 -4.91 -0.64 -19.62
C LEU A 447 -5.38 -1.65 -20.67
N ILE A 448 -4.46 -2.18 -21.49
CA ILE A 448 -4.74 -3.29 -22.41
C ILE A 448 -5.17 -4.52 -21.63
N GLY A 449 -4.46 -4.83 -20.53
CA GLY A 449 -4.82 -5.89 -19.60
C GLY A 449 -6.23 -5.72 -19.01
N LEU A 450 -6.56 -4.52 -18.53
CA LEU A 450 -7.89 -4.19 -18.01
C LEU A 450 -8.98 -4.36 -19.08
N GLY A 451 -8.76 -3.84 -20.28
CA GLY A 451 -9.71 -3.97 -21.41
C GLY A 451 -9.99 -5.44 -21.76
N ASN A 452 -8.94 -6.24 -21.92
CA ASN A 452 -9.08 -7.67 -22.22
C ASN A 452 -9.68 -8.46 -21.05
N SER A 453 -9.42 -8.06 -19.80
CA SER A 453 -10.08 -8.65 -18.63
C SER A 453 -11.60 -8.39 -18.65
N ILE A 454 -12.03 -7.16 -18.97
CA ILE A 454 -13.45 -6.83 -19.11
C ILE A 454 -14.10 -7.64 -20.25
N ILE A 455 -13.48 -7.68 -21.43
CA ILE A 455 -13.97 -8.46 -22.58
C ILE A 455 -14.06 -9.94 -22.21
N GLY A 456 -13.02 -10.52 -21.61
CA GLY A 456 -12.98 -11.90 -21.17
C GLY A 456 -14.10 -12.22 -20.17
N MET A 457 -14.35 -11.30 -19.22
CA MET A 457 -15.42 -11.44 -18.24
C MET A 457 -16.81 -11.47 -18.88
N ILE A 458 -17.08 -10.53 -19.79
CA ILE A 458 -18.39 -10.43 -20.47
C ILE A 458 -18.60 -11.62 -21.40
N VAL A 459 -17.66 -11.86 -22.31
CA VAL A 459 -17.75 -12.94 -23.31
C VAL A 459 -17.84 -14.29 -22.61
N GLY A 460 -16.94 -14.59 -21.67
CA GLY A 460 -16.94 -15.87 -20.98
C GLY A 460 -18.19 -16.11 -20.13
N SER A 461 -18.80 -15.04 -19.58
CA SER A 461 -20.04 -15.17 -18.80
C SER A 461 -21.30 -15.36 -19.67
N LEU A 462 -21.27 -14.91 -20.92
CA LEU A 462 -22.41 -15.02 -21.85
C LEU A 462 -22.35 -16.27 -22.73
N LEU A 463 -21.17 -16.86 -22.91
CA LEU A 463 -21.01 -18.12 -23.65
C LEU A 463 -21.63 -19.32 -22.91
N PRO A 464 -21.96 -20.43 -23.62
CA PRO A 464 -22.41 -21.67 -22.99
C PRO A 464 -21.47 -22.14 -21.90
N LYS A 465 -22.04 -22.58 -20.76
CA LYS A 465 -21.25 -22.94 -19.58
C LYS A 465 -20.50 -24.26 -19.79
N ILE A 466 -19.19 -24.22 -19.81
CA ILE A 466 -18.30 -25.38 -19.83
C ILE A 466 -17.79 -25.69 -18.41
N ILE A 467 -17.61 -24.66 -17.57
CA ILE A 467 -17.08 -24.79 -16.21
C ILE A 467 -18.24 -24.91 -15.21
N LYS A 468 -18.19 -25.95 -14.36
CA LYS A 468 -19.16 -26.15 -13.28
C LYS A 468 -19.03 -25.06 -12.22
N GLU A 469 -20.16 -24.46 -11.82
CA GLU A 469 -20.23 -23.49 -10.75
C GLU A 469 -20.43 -24.16 -9.38
N THR A 470 -19.76 -23.63 -8.37
CA THR A 470 -19.98 -23.96 -6.95
C THR A 470 -20.67 -22.81 -6.21
N ASN A 471 -21.62 -22.14 -6.87
CA ASN A 471 -22.26 -20.92 -6.36
C ASN A 471 -22.95 -21.14 -5.01
N LYS A 472 -22.39 -20.59 -3.93
CA LYS A 472 -23.00 -20.56 -2.58
C LYS A 472 -23.72 -19.22 -2.28
N LEU A 473 -23.48 -18.16 -3.06
CA LEU A 473 -24.04 -16.82 -2.79
C LEU A 473 -25.39 -16.53 -3.48
N ASN A 474 -25.85 -17.39 -4.40
CA ASN A 474 -27.12 -17.16 -5.09
C ASN A 474 -28.35 -17.77 -4.38
N ASN A 475 -28.17 -18.36 -3.19
CA ASN A 475 -29.27 -19.01 -2.44
C ASN A 475 -29.76 -18.19 -1.22
N ASN A 476 -29.44 -16.89 -1.15
CA ASN A 476 -29.99 -15.99 -0.13
C ASN A 476 -30.55 -14.72 -0.75
#